data_54eb4eed261f0dff983aa3b1592ce447
#
_entry.id   54eb4eed261f0dff983aa3b1592ce447
#
_cell.length_a   1.000
_cell.length_b   1.000
_cell.length_c   1.000
_cell.angle_alpha   90.00
_cell.angle_beta   90.00
_cell.angle_gamma   90.00
#
_symmetry.space_group_name_H-M   'P 1'
#
loop_
_entity.id
_entity.type
_entity.pdbx_description
1 polymer ?
#
loop_
_entity_poly.entity_id
_entity_poly.type
_entity_poly.pdbx_seq_one_letter_code
_entity_poly.pdbx_strand_id
1 'polypeptide(L)'
;MAPQWFYIFGYYGSKNAGDEAFRLAFQQLLPASAELRFIRPSQLAENQSLASEIEQDVAGGRARLIVGGGAIIGEPYFWAHIPARTPFHIISADIGSQEHLLSSYTPTLAQMRQSWIRSESDAVQLRRLTPSDRNIHYLPDIVHALGATPAERQAISELDPDIRNKQLHERMGGHCENTMPAGQLRNKNMAIFLSDHYYDYKTIRSSCVLEGIEREAADKLYLRNLRLALDEITPYYNLYLFSLSYWYNSIDAYVGYRLAKASNQAPLYNIVSHYMEPDIIMALMPYFDTAISMKFHGLIFPMTAHVPVMNLGSSKKNRDLAQQMGLISVNPEELTTETFLAALKQVESVEYSTSLAETQRLAKEAIHTAFSAPNLWD
;
A
#
# COMPACT_ATOMS: atom_id res chain seq x y z
N MET A 1 -1.40 -17.56 29.97
CA MET A 1 -1.70 -18.53 28.90
C MET A 1 -1.52 -17.82 27.58
N ALA A 2 -1.00 -18.47 26.53
CA ALA A 2 -0.98 -17.88 25.20
C ALA A 2 -2.43 -17.61 24.73
N PRO A 3 -2.67 -16.51 23.99
CA PRO A 3 -4.01 -16.21 23.48
C PRO A 3 -4.43 -17.31 22.48
N GLN A 4 -5.74 -17.64 22.47
CA GLN A 4 -6.28 -18.64 21.56
C GLN A 4 -6.50 -18.06 20.17
N TRP A 5 -6.81 -16.76 20.08
CA TRP A 5 -7.02 -16.06 18.81
C TRP A 5 -6.68 -14.57 18.91
N PHE A 6 -6.57 -13.96 17.72
CA PHE A 6 -6.35 -12.53 17.55
C PHE A 6 -7.50 -11.91 16.76
N TYR A 7 -8.13 -10.89 17.33
CA TYR A 7 -9.01 -10.01 16.60
C TYR A 7 -8.17 -8.92 15.91
N ILE A 8 -8.22 -8.84 14.60
CA ILE A 8 -7.47 -7.87 13.81
C ILE A 8 -8.44 -6.89 13.17
N PHE A 9 -8.45 -5.67 13.66
CA PHE A 9 -9.38 -4.63 13.30
C PHE A 9 -8.79 -3.70 12.23
N GLY A 10 -9.44 -3.59 11.06
CA GLY A 10 -8.96 -2.82 9.91
C GLY A 10 -9.97 -2.78 8.75
N TYR A 11 -9.57 -2.20 7.62
CA TYR A 11 -10.42 -2.05 6.43
C TYR A 11 -10.39 -3.27 5.49
N TYR A 12 -10.45 -4.46 6.04
CA TYR A 12 -10.40 -5.72 5.29
C TYR A 12 -11.70 -6.02 4.54
N GLY A 13 -11.62 -6.75 3.41
CA GLY A 13 -12.76 -7.11 2.59
C GLY A 13 -13.35 -5.97 1.77
N SER A 14 -12.62 -4.86 1.62
CA SER A 14 -13.05 -3.67 0.87
C SER A 14 -12.63 -3.68 -0.60
N LYS A 15 -11.97 -4.75 -1.07
CA LYS A 15 -11.34 -4.84 -2.40
C LYS A 15 -10.34 -3.71 -2.65
N ASN A 16 -9.55 -3.38 -1.63
CA ASN A 16 -8.36 -2.57 -1.73
C ASN A 16 -7.17 -3.50 -1.52
N ALA A 17 -6.41 -3.78 -2.57
CA ALA A 17 -5.30 -4.74 -2.51
C ALA A 17 -4.24 -4.35 -1.47
N GLY A 18 -4.08 -3.06 -1.18
CA GLY A 18 -3.20 -2.59 -0.11
C GLY A 18 -3.67 -3.02 1.28
N ASP A 19 -4.95 -2.87 1.58
CA ASP A 19 -5.51 -3.28 2.88
C ASP A 19 -5.56 -4.82 2.98
N GLU A 20 -5.87 -5.52 1.89
CA GLU A 20 -5.86 -6.98 1.86
C GLU A 20 -4.44 -7.57 2.01
N ALA A 21 -3.39 -6.85 1.58
CA ALA A 21 -2.01 -7.31 1.76
C ALA A 21 -1.62 -7.45 3.23
N PHE A 22 -2.20 -6.65 4.14
CA PHE A 22 -1.99 -6.84 5.58
C PHE A 22 -2.56 -8.16 6.08
N ARG A 23 -3.68 -8.64 5.52
CA ARG A 23 -4.21 -9.97 5.89
C ARG A 23 -3.20 -11.06 5.56
N LEU A 24 -2.62 -11.01 4.37
CA LEU A 24 -1.57 -11.95 3.98
C LEU A 24 -0.35 -11.85 4.90
N ALA A 25 0.09 -10.63 5.20
CA ALA A 25 1.22 -10.40 6.08
C ALA A 25 0.97 -11.00 7.48
N PHE A 26 -0.18 -10.72 8.09
CA PHE A 26 -0.56 -11.31 9.38
C PHE A 26 -0.63 -12.84 9.31
N GLN A 27 -1.22 -13.41 8.26
CA GLN A 27 -1.33 -14.86 8.10
C GLN A 27 0.02 -15.55 7.93
N GLN A 28 0.98 -14.91 7.26
CA GLN A 28 2.30 -15.50 7.04
C GLN A 28 3.28 -15.29 8.20
N LEU A 29 3.12 -14.19 8.93
CA LEU A 29 4.08 -13.76 9.95
C LEU A 29 3.68 -14.20 11.36
N LEU A 30 2.41 -14.51 11.59
CA LEU A 30 1.94 -15.04 12.86
C LEU A 30 2.15 -16.55 12.93
N PRO A 31 2.31 -17.12 14.14
CA PRO A 31 2.40 -18.57 14.29
C PRO A 31 1.21 -19.27 13.65
N ALA A 32 1.46 -20.36 12.92
CA ALA A 32 0.40 -21.14 12.26
C ALA A 32 -0.67 -21.68 13.24
N SER A 33 -0.35 -21.74 14.53
CA SER A 33 -1.30 -22.10 15.60
C SER A 33 -2.22 -20.96 16.03
N ALA A 34 -1.97 -19.72 15.58
CA ALA A 34 -2.79 -18.57 15.93
C ALA A 34 -4.05 -18.51 15.05
N GLU A 35 -5.22 -18.46 15.67
CA GLU A 35 -6.47 -18.18 14.95
C GLU A 35 -6.61 -16.67 14.75
N LEU A 36 -6.80 -16.23 13.49
CA LEU A 36 -6.93 -14.82 13.13
C LEU A 36 -8.35 -14.50 12.72
N ARG A 37 -8.96 -13.52 13.37
CA ARG A 37 -10.32 -13.02 13.11
C ARG A 37 -10.24 -11.58 12.63
N PHE A 38 -10.33 -11.38 11.32
CA PHE A 38 -10.30 -10.04 10.72
C PHE A 38 -11.67 -9.37 10.82
N ILE A 39 -11.70 -8.16 11.39
CA ILE A 39 -12.94 -7.43 11.70
C ILE A 39 -12.88 -6.04 11.05
N ARG A 40 -13.99 -5.67 10.41
CA ARG A 40 -14.21 -4.32 9.85
C ARG A 40 -14.98 -3.43 10.80
N PRO A 41 -14.79 -2.09 10.77
CA PRO A 41 -15.60 -1.14 11.51
C PRO A 41 -17.12 -1.35 11.32
N SER A 42 -17.57 -1.60 10.08
CA SER A 42 -18.98 -1.84 9.78
C SER A 42 -19.56 -3.07 10.50
N GLN A 43 -18.78 -4.13 10.67
CA GLN A 43 -19.24 -5.32 11.40
C GLN A 43 -19.51 -5.03 12.87
N LEU A 44 -18.71 -4.16 13.50
CA LEU A 44 -18.95 -3.73 14.88
C LEU A 44 -20.12 -2.74 14.98
N ALA A 45 -20.29 -1.88 13.97
CA ALA A 45 -21.42 -0.97 13.89
C ALA A 45 -22.77 -1.72 13.78
N GLU A 46 -22.78 -2.80 13.01
CA GLU A 46 -23.97 -3.61 12.73
C GLU A 46 -24.25 -4.68 13.82
N ASN A 47 -23.24 -5.04 14.61
CA ASN A 47 -23.32 -6.15 15.57
C ASN A 47 -22.73 -5.79 16.94
N GLN A 48 -23.55 -5.23 17.81
CA GLN A 48 -23.16 -4.88 19.18
C GLN A 48 -22.75 -6.10 20.04
N SER A 49 -23.29 -7.29 19.75
CA SER A 49 -22.89 -8.50 20.48
C SER A 49 -21.45 -8.90 20.20
N LEU A 50 -20.94 -8.65 18.99
CA LEU A 50 -19.55 -8.88 18.64
C LEU A 50 -18.59 -7.99 19.43
N ALA A 51 -18.93 -6.72 19.64
CA ALA A 51 -18.12 -5.83 20.48
C ALA A 51 -18.01 -6.35 21.91
N SER A 52 -19.14 -6.82 22.49
CA SER A 52 -19.17 -7.40 23.83
C SER A 52 -18.41 -8.73 23.92
N GLU A 53 -18.46 -9.56 22.88
CA GLU A 53 -17.68 -10.78 22.78
C GLU A 53 -16.17 -10.47 22.81
N ILE A 54 -15.72 -9.50 22.00
CA ILE A 54 -14.32 -9.07 21.97
C ILE A 54 -13.86 -8.58 23.34
N GLU A 55 -14.67 -7.74 24.01
CA GLU A 55 -14.34 -7.25 25.36
C GLU A 55 -14.17 -8.39 26.36
N GLN A 56 -15.08 -9.37 26.36
CA GLN A 56 -15.04 -10.52 27.27
C GLN A 56 -13.83 -11.44 26.97
N ASP A 57 -13.55 -11.68 25.71
CA ASP A 57 -12.44 -12.54 25.30
C ASP A 57 -11.08 -11.93 25.64
N VAL A 58 -10.93 -10.61 25.41
CA VAL A 58 -9.69 -9.90 25.74
C VAL A 58 -9.55 -9.79 27.27
N ALA A 59 -10.60 -9.42 27.99
CA ALA A 59 -10.57 -9.34 29.45
C ALA A 59 -10.29 -10.71 30.10
N GLY A 60 -10.81 -11.79 29.53
CA GLY A 60 -10.57 -13.17 29.95
C GLY A 60 -9.20 -13.74 29.53
N GLY A 61 -8.37 -12.99 28.83
CA GLY A 61 -7.06 -13.43 28.35
C GLY A 61 -7.10 -14.44 27.22
N ARG A 62 -8.29 -14.76 26.65
CA ARG A 62 -8.46 -15.69 25.56
C ARG A 62 -8.03 -15.13 24.21
N ALA A 63 -8.19 -13.81 24.04
CA ALA A 63 -7.87 -13.13 22.78
C ALA A 63 -6.99 -11.90 23.00
N ARG A 64 -6.45 -11.39 21.90
CA ARG A 64 -5.81 -10.06 21.81
C ARG A 64 -6.47 -9.26 20.69
N LEU A 65 -6.62 -7.95 20.91
CA LEU A 65 -7.11 -7.01 19.91
C LEU A 65 -5.93 -6.27 19.27
N ILE A 66 -5.84 -6.35 17.96
CA ILE A 66 -4.86 -5.64 17.15
C ILE A 66 -5.60 -4.67 16.24
N VAL A 67 -5.17 -3.42 16.24
CA VAL A 67 -5.51 -2.44 15.22
C VAL A 67 -4.41 -2.52 14.16
N GLY A 68 -4.73 -3.03 12.98
CA GLY A 68 -3.70 -3.44 12.04
C GLY A 68 -3.92 -2.99 10.61
N GLY A 69 -2.84 -2.42 10.07
CA GLY A 69 -2.71 -2.06 8.66
C GLY A 69 -3.46 -0.80 8.24
N GLY A 70 -2.80 0.03 7.44
CA GLY A 70 -3.43 1.16 6.80
C GLY A 70 -3.37 2.49 7.54
N ALA A 71 -3.89 3.52 6.88
CA ALA A 71 -3.93 4.90 7.41
C ALA A 71 -5.20 5.09 8.27
N ILE A 72 -5.26 4.42 9.42
CA ILE A 72 -6.48 4.27 10.22
C ILE A 72 -6.46 5.01 11.56
N ILE A 73 -5.30 5.40 12.06
CA ILE A 73 -5.19 6.01 13.40
C ILE A 73 -5.89 7.38 13.45
N GLY A 74 -5.91 8.14 12.37
CA GLY A 74 -6.60 9.43 12.28
C GLY A 74 -8.07 9.35 11.82
N GLU A 75 -8.63 8.15 11.60
CA GLU A 75 -9.96 7.99 11.04
C GLU A 75 -11.07 7.94 12.12
N PRO A 76 -11.95 8.98 12.21
CA PRO A 76 -12.97 9.04 13.25
C PRO A 76 -13.91 7.85 13.27
N TYR A 77 -14.36 7.43 12.11
CA TYR A 77 -15.26 6.29 11.96
C TYR A 77 -14.64 5.00 12.50
N PHE A 78 -13.34 4.85 12.37
CA PHE A 78 -12.62 3.70 12.87
C PHE A 78 -12.67 3.63 14.41
N TRP A 79 -12.32 4.74 15.08
CA TRP A 79 -12.26 4.80 16.54
C TRP A 79 -13.63 4.73 17.21
N ALA A 80 -14.69 5.22 16.56
CA ALA A 80 -16.04 5.17 17.06
C ALA A 80 -16.55 3.73 17.29
N HIS A 81 -15.94 2.74 16.67
CA HIS A 81 -16.38 1.34 16.73
C HIS A 81 -15.42 0.41 17.48
N ILE A 82 -14.25 0.89 17.89
CA ILE A 82 -13.39 0.11 18.78
C ILE A 82 -14.05 0.01 20.15
N PRO A 83 -14.10 -1.20 20.77
CA PRO A 83 -14.63 -1.37 22.12
C PRO A 83 -13.86 -0.48 23.11
N ALA A 84 -14.56 0.48 23.75
CA ALA A 84 -13.97 1.62 24.44
C ALA A 84 -13.07 1.29 25.64
N ARG A 85 -13.21 0.11 26.22
CA ARG A 85 -12.45 -0.33 27.42
C ARG A 85 -11.52 -1.50 27.15
N THR A 86 -11.37 -1.89 25.89
CA THR A 86 -10.57 -3.05 25.52
C THR A 86 -9.13 -2.64 25.25
N PRO A 87 -8.16 -3.21 25.95
CA PRO A 87 -6.75 -3.03 25.62
C PRO A 87 -6.46 -3.53 24.19
N PHE A 88 -5.66 -2.77 23.46
CA PHE A 88 -5.30 -3.13 22.07
C PHE A 88 -3.85 -2.80 21.76
N HIS A 89 -3.38 -3.38 20.67
CA HIS A 89 -2.07 -3.11 20.06
C HIS A 89 -2.26 -2.51 18.69
N ILE A 90 -1.32 -1.68 18.23
CA ILE A 90 -1.31 -1.15 16.86
C ILE A 90 -0.15 -1.77 16.10
N ILE A 91 -0.40 -2.30 14.91
CA ILE A 91 0.64 -2.88 14.06
C ILE A 91 0.51 -2.37 12.63
N SER A 92 1.60 -1.78 12.11
CA SER A 92 1.71 -1.33 10.72
C SER A 92 0.62 -0.35 10.28
N ALA A 93 0.22 0.54 11.19
CA ALA A 93 -0.72 1.62 10.89
C ALA A 93 -0.01 2.98 10.88
N ASP A 94 -0.66 3.98 10.29
CA ASP A 94 -0.27 5.38 10.36
C ASP A 94 -1.47 6.28 10.69
N ILE A 95 -1.18 7.55 11.01
CA ILE A 95 -2.20 8.54 11.40
C ILE A 95 -3.06 8.95 10.19
N GLY A 96 -2.49 8.89 8.99
CA GLY A 96 -3.19 9.31 7.78
C GLY A 96 -3.35 10.82 7.70
N SER A 97 -4.45 11.25 7.07
CA SER A 97 -4.66 12.65 6.72
C SER A 97 -5.48 13.46 7.72
N GLN A 98 -6.05 12.81 8.73
CA GLN A 98 -6.94 13.47 9.72
C GLN A 98 -6.29 13.62 11.10
N GLU A 99 -4.99 13.89 11.13
CA GLU A 99 -4.21 14.03 12.37
C GLU A 99 -4.78 15.05 13.36
N HIS A 100 -5.46 16.10 12.86
CA HIS A 100 -6.07 17.14 13.70
C HIS A 100 -7.20 16.60 14.59
N LEU A 101 -7.78 15.45 14.26
CA LEU A 101 -8.82 14.80 15.05
C LEU A 101 -8.28 13.86 16.13
N LEU A 102 -6.98 13.60 16.12
CA LEU A 102 -6.37 12.60 16.99
C LEU A 102 -6.56 12.90 18.48
N SER A 103 -6.54 14.18 18.86
CA SER A 103 -6.77 14.61 20.25
C SER A 103 -8.14 14.20 20.79
N SER A 104 -9.15 14.08 19.92
CA SER A 104 -10.50 13.64 20.30
C SER A 104 -10.55 12.17 20.74
N TYR A 105 -9.52 11.37 20.38
CA TYR A 105 -9.45 9.94 20.67
C TYR A 105 -8.48 9.60 21.80
N THR A 106 -7.96 10.60 22.51
CA THR A 106 -7.04 10.40 23.64
C THR A 106 -7.54 9.35 24.63
N PRO A 107 -8.83 9.32 25.04
CA PRO A 107 -9.33 8.28 25.96
C PRO A 107 -9.23 6.86 25.40
N THR A 108 -9.48 6.68 24.10
CA THR A 108 -9.35 5.38 23.43
C THR A 108 -7.88 5.01 23.28
N LEU A 109 -7.03 5.96 22.85
CA LEU A 109 -5.59 5.76 22.72
C LEU A 109 -4.93 5.42 24.07
N ALA A 110 -5.52 5.84 25.20
CA ALA A 110 -5.06 5.44 26.54
C ALA A 110 -5.18 3.93 26.81
N GLN A 111 -6.01 3.20 26.06
CA GLN A 111 -6.12 1.74 26.13
C GLN A 111 -5.05 1.01 25.31
N MET A 112 -4.33 1.72 24.44
CA MET A 112 -3.23 1.16 23.66
C MET A 112 -2.12 0.66 24.58
N ARG A 113 -1.68 -0.57 24.39
CA ARG A 113 -0.58 -1.18 25.14
C ARG A 113 0.75 -0.95 24.47
N GLN A 114 0.85 -1.31 23.21
CA GLN A 114 2.04 -1.15 22.38
C GLN A 114 1.65 -0.79 20.96
N SER A 115 2.55 -0.14 20.25
CA SER A 115 2.32 0.17 18.86
C SER A 115 3.60 0.08 18.03
N TRP A 116 3.45 -0.42 16.81
CA TRP A 116 4.43 -0.46 15.76
C TRP A 116 3.90 0.34 14.57
N ILE A 117 4.36 1.58 14.48
CA ILE A 117 3.87 2.59 13.53
C ILE A 117 4.79 2.61 12.31
N ARG A 118 4.20 2.57 11.11
CA ARG A 118 4.96 2.49 9.85
C ARG A 118 5.51 3.83 9.33
N SER A 119 5.25 4.93 10.02
CA SER A 119 5.82 6.25 9.75
C SER A 119 6.52 6.76 11.00
N GLU A 120 7.80 7.13 10.90
CA GLU A 120 8.56 7.66 12.04
C GLU A 120 7.98 8.98 12.56
N SER A 121 7.55 9.85 11.63
CA SER A 121 6.90 11.13 11.99
C SER A 121 5.60 10.90 12.76
N ASP A 122 4.82 9.89 12.38
CA ASP A 122 3.57 9.55 13.05
C ASP A 122 3.83 8.89 14.41
N ALA A 123 4.89 8.10 14.55
CA ALA A 123 5.29 7.54 15.84
C ALA A 123 5.68 8.66 16.83
N VAL A 124 6.41 9.68 16.37
CA VAL A 124 6.74 10.86 17.17
C VAL A 124 5.47 11.60 17.60
N GLN A 125 4.52 11.78 16.71
CA GLN A 125 3.27 12.47 17.01
C GLN A 125 2.40 11.67 17.99
N LEU A 126 2.29 10.36 17.82
CA LEU A 126 1.52 9.48 18.70
C LEU A 126 2.09 9.49 20.13
N ARG A 127 3.43 9.54 20.29
CA ARG A 127 4.07 9.67 21.62
C ARG A 127 3.67 10.92 22.36
N ARG A 128 3.31 12.01 21.67
CA ARG A 128 2.86 13.26 22.29
C ARG A 128 1.43 13.20 22.82
N LEU A 129 0.63 12.28 22.28
CA LEU A 129 -0.82 12.16 22.55
C LEU A 129 -1.16 11.00 23.48
N THR A 130 -0.18 10.14 23.78
CA THR A 130 -0.36 8.97 24.62
C THR A 130 0.39 9.11 25.93
N PRO A 131 -0.01 8.37 26.99
CA PRO A 131 0.80 8.32 28.23
C PRO A 131 2.25 7.93 27.97
N SER A 132 3.16 8.52 28.76
CA SER A 132 4.62 8.35 28.58
C SER A 132 5.13 6.93 28.81
N ASP A 133 4.33 6.07 29.44
CA ASP A 133 4.62 4.66 29.68
C ASP A 133 4.30 3.73 28.48
N ARG A 134 3.72 4.29 27.42
CA ARG A 134 3.35 3.50 26.23
C ARG A 134 4.55 3.27 25.31
N ASN A 135 4.72 2.00 24.93
CA ASN A 135 5.78 1.59 23.99
C ASN A 135 5.34 1.85 22.56
N ILE A 136 5.90 2.89 21.95
CA ILE A 136 5.64 3.25 20.55
C ILE A 136 6.93 3.09 19.76
N HIS A 137 6.91 2.14 18.85
CA HIS A 137 8.05 1.82 18.00
C HIS A 137 7.76 2.23 16.54
N TYR A 138 8.80 2.64 15.86
CA TYR A 138 8.77 2.67 14.40
C TYR A 138 9.02 1.26 13.87
N LEU A 139 8.25 0.88 12.84
CA LEU A 139 8.39 -0.38 12.13
C LEU A 139 8.05 -0.14 10.65
N PRO A 140 8.86 -0.60 9.70
CA PRO A 140 8.46 -0.61 8.31
C PRO A 140 7.12 -1.33 8.11
N ASP A 141 6.40 -0.97 7.04
CA ASP A 141 5.15 -1.63 6.69
C ASP A 141 5.37 -3.15 6.59
N ILE A 142 4.53 -3.93 7.29
CA ILE A 142 4.70 -5.39 7.38
C ILE A 142 4.57 -6.10 6.03
N VAL A 143 3.94 -5.47 5.06
CA VAL A 143 3.84 -6.00 3.68
C VAL A 143 5.23 -6.16 3.05
N HIS A 144 6.24 -5.39 3.49
CA HIS A 144 7.63 -5.60 3.06
C HIS A 144 8.19 -6.99 3.39
N ALA A 145 7.64 -7.68 4.39
CA ALA A 145 8.07 -9.03 4.74
C ALA A 145 7.60 -10.11 3.76
N LEU A 146 6.67 -9.76 2.88
CA LEU A 146 6.18 -10.60 1.79
C LEU A 146 7.03 -10.40 0.53
N GLY A 147 6.82 -11.23 -0.47
CA GLY A 147 7.36 -11.03 -1.81
C GLY A 147 8.41 -12.05 -2.23
N ALA A 148 8.89 -11.88 -3.45
CA ALA A 148 9.86 -12.77 -4.07
C ALA A 148 11.27 -12.64 -3.46
N THR A 149 12.01 -13.70 -3.48
CA THR A 149 13.45 -13.65 -3.13
C THR A 149 14.26 -13.01 -4.28
N PRO A 150 15.45 -12.45 -3.99
CA PRO A 150 16.35 -11.95 -5.05
C PRO A 150 16.66 -13.02 -6.11
N ALA A 151 16.81 -14.29 -5.71
CA ALA A 151 17.08 -15.40 -6.61
C ALA A 151 15.90 -15.69 -7.55
N GLU A 152 14.67 -15.66 -7.04
CA GLU A 152 13.47 -15.80 -7.89
C GLU A 152 13.35 -14.64 -8.88
N ARG A 153 13.59 -13.41 -8.42
CA ARG A 153 13.60 -12.23 -9.29
C ARG A 153 14.65 -12.37 -10.39
N GLN A 154 15.87 -12.78 -10.04
CA GLN A 154 16.95 -12.97 -11.00
C GLN A 154 16.59 -14.04 -12.03
N ALA A 155 16.12 -15.20 -11.59
CA ALA A 155 15.73 -16.31 -12.48
C ALA A 155 14.67 -15.87 -13.51
N ILE A 156 13.68 -15.06 -13.11
CA ILE A 156 12.65 -14.53 -14.02
C ILE A 156 13.23 -13.46 -14.97
N SER A 157 14.11 -12.60 -14.47
CA SER A 157 14.72 -11.54 -15.30
C SER A 157 15.66 -12.07 -16.39
N GLU A 158 16.24 -13.24 -16.18
CA GLU A 158 17.11 -13.95 -17.13
C GLU A 158 16.34 -14.74 -18.20
N LEU A 159 15.00 -14.88 -18.07
CA LEU A 159 14.19 -15.52 -19.11
C LEU A 159 14.24 -14.73 -20.41
N ASP A 160 14.16 -15.46 -21.52
CA ASP A 160 13.89 -14.86 -22.80
C ASP A 160 12.65 -13.95 -22.74
N PRO A 161 12.67 -12.73 -23.31
CA PRO A 161 11.57 -11.78 -23.21
C PRO A 161 10.22 -12.35 -23.69
N ASP A 162 10.20 -13.15 -24.74
CA ASP A 162 8.97 -13.75 -25.26
C ASP A 162 8.40 -14.79 -24.28
N ILE A 163 9.28 -15.60 -23.67
CA ILE A 163 8.88 -16.56 -22.63
C ILE A 163 8.37 -15.82 -21.41
N ARG A 164 9.07 -14.80 -20.95
CA ARG A 164 8.69 -13.97 -19.80
C ARG A 164 7.32 -13.31 -20.03
N ASN A 165 7.11 -12.68 -21.18
CA ASN A 165 5.86 -12.05 -21.58
C ASN A 165 4.71 -13.07 -21.65
N LYS A 166 4.95 -14.24 -22.21
CA LYS A 166 3.96 -15.32 -22.27
C LYS A 166 3.54 -15.75 -20.85
N GLN A 167 4.50 -16.02 -19.97
CA GLN A 167 4.22 -16.39 -18.58
C GLN A 167 3.48 -15.29 -17.81
N LEU A 168 3.84 -14.01 -18.01
CA LEU A 168 3.14 -12.87 -17.43
C LEU A 168 1.66 -12.87 -17.87
N HIS A 169 1.39 -13.00 -19.17
CA HIS A 169 0.03 -13.02 -19.70
C HIS A 169 -0.79 -14.23 -19.21
N GLU A 170 -0.18 -15.41 -19.14
CA GLU A 170 -0.82 -16.61 -18.61
C GLU A 170 -1.22 -16.44 -17.14
N ARG A 171 -0.34 -15.82 -16.32
CA ARG A 171 -0.62 -15.54 -14.91
C ARG A 171 -1.65 -14.44 -14.70
N MET A 172 -1.66 -13.42 -15.57
CA MET A 172 -2.68 -12.38 -15.53
C MET A 172 -4.07 -12.91 -15.91
N GLY A 173 -4.15 -13.98 -16.69
CA GLY A 173 -5.40 -14.59 -17.10
C GLY A 173 -6.37 -13.59 -17.73
N GLY A 174 -7.66 -13.66 -17.37
CA GLY A 174 -8.69 -12.73 -17.84
C GLY A 174 -8.74 -11.36 -17.14
N HIS A 175 -7.75 -11.03 -16.28
CA HIS A 175 -7.74 -9.75 -15.55
C HIS A 175 -7.30 -8.56 -16.42
N CYS A 176 -6.67 -8.81 -17.56
CA CYS A 176 -6.15 -7.77 -18.43
C CYS A 176 -7.06 -7.60 -19.67
N GLU A 177 -7.54 -6.38 -19.88
CA GLU A 177 -8.19 -5.97 -21.11
C GLU A 177 -7.16 -5.34 -22.06
N ASN A 178 -7.39 -5.44 -23.37
CA ASN A 178 -6.49 -4.95 -24.43
C ASN A 178 -5.08 -5.57 -24.37
N THR A 179 -5.03 -6.91 -24.35
CA THR A 179 -3.75 -7.60 -24.51
C THR A 179 -3.17 -7.34 -25.91
N MET A 180 -1.95 -6.80 -25.95
CA MET A 180 -1.24 -6.65 -27.21
C MET A 180 -1.07 -8.02 -27.89
N PRO A 181 -1.22 -8.10 -29.23
CA PRO A 181 -0.83 -9.30 -29.97
C PRO A 181 0.62 -9.69 -29.67
N ALA A 182 0.87 -10.97 -29.47
CA ALA A 182 2.17 -11.51 -29.06
C ALA A 182 3.35 -10.97 -29.92
N GLY A 183 3.15 -10.80 -31.23
CA GLY A 183 4.18 -10.25 -32.14
C GLY A 183 4.45 -8.74 -32.04
N GLN A 184 3.75 -8.02 -31.14
CA GLN A 184 3.94 -6.58 -30.90
C GLN A 184 4.50 -6.27 -29.51
N LEU A 185 4.75 -7.29 -28.69
CA LEU A 185 5.28 -7.11 -27.34
C LEU A 185 6.71 -6.58 -27.37
N ARG A 186 7.03 -5.72 -26.40
CA ARG A 186 8.36 -5.18 -26.18
C ARG A 186 9.13 -6.09 -25.22
N ASN A 187 10.45 -5.91 -25.20
CA ASN A 187 11.34 -6.71 -24.35
C ASN A 187 11.24 -6.33 -22.86
N LYS A 188 10.74 -5.12 -22.55
CA LYS A 188 10.60 -4.62 -21.17
C LYS A 188 9.14 -4.46 -20.81
N ASN A 189 8.82 -4.77 -19.54
CA ASN A 189 7.49 -4.61 -18.94
C ASN A 189 7.53 -3.54 -17.85
N MET A 190 6.52 -2.67 -17.82
CA MET A 190 6.35 -1.65 -16.79
C MET A 190 5.01 -1.81 -16.09
N ALA A 191 5.04 -1.95 -14.75
CA ALA A 191 3.85 -1.91 -13.92
C ALA A 191 3.53 -0.46 -13.53
N ILE A 192 2.27 -0.05 -13.69
CA ILE A 192 1.82 1.32 -13.41
C ILE A 192 0.62 1.24 -12.46
N PHE A 193 0.80 1.75 -11.24
CA PHE A 193 -0.24 1.77 -10.21
C PHE A 193 -0.84 3.17 -10.13
N LEU A 194 -2.00 3.33 -10.73
CA LEU A 194 -2.69 4.59 -10.84
C LEU A 194 -3.57 4.89 -9.61
N SER A 195 -3.98 6.13 -9.49
CA SER A 195 -4.97 6.59 -8.53
C SER A 195 -5.80 7.71 -9.14
N ASP A 196 -7.07 7.79 -8.78
CA ASP A 196 -7.93 8.94 -9.05
C ASP A 196 -7.66 10.12 -8.09
N HIS A 197 -6.86 9.91 -7.06
CA HIS A 197 -6.40 10.93 -6.13
C HIS A 197 -4.98 11.39 -6.52
N TYR A 198 -4.89 12.27 -7.51
CA TYR A 198 -3.61 12.78 -8.04
C TYR A 198 -2.89 13.71 -7.08
N TYR A 199 -3.66 14.50 -6.34
CA TYR A 199 -3.16 15.47 -5.39
C TYR A 199 -3.58 15.09 -3.98
N ASP A 200 -2.67 15.27 -3.03
CA ASP A 200 -3.04 15.31 -1.62
C ASP A 200 -3.69 16.67 -1.34
N TYR A 201 -4.99 16.76 -1.52
CA TYR A 201 -5.79 17.98 -1.34
C TYR A 201 -5.58 18.68 0.00
N LYS A 202 -5.06 17.99 1.00
CA LYS A 202 -4.80 18.57 2.32
C LYS A 202 -3.45 19.28 2.37
N THR A 203 -2.46 18.78 1.65
CA THR A 203 -1.15 19.44 1.53
C THR A 203 -1.26 20.69 0.66
N ILE A 204 -2.06 20.64 -0.41
CA ILE A 204 -2.32 21.79 -1.30
C ILE A 204 -3.19 22.85 -0.61
N ARG A 205 -4.14 22.45 0.26
CA ARG A 205 -4.95 23.38 1.06
C ARG A 205 -4.15 24.31 1.97
N SER A 206 -2.93 23.95 2.33
CA SER A 206 -2.06 24.83 3.13
C SER A 206 -1.30 25.87 2.31
N SER A 207 -1.16 25.68 0.99
CA SER A 207 -0.38 26.57 0.13
C SER A 207 -1.18 27.25 -0.99
N CYS A 208 -2.21 26.60 -1.54
CA CYS A 208 -3.10 27.18 -2.56
C CYS A 208 -4.46 26.46 -2.49
N VAL A 209 -5.52 27.22 -2.28
CA VAL A 209 -6.90 26.73 -2.34
C VAL A 209 -7.29 26.54 -3.80
N LEU A 210 -6.95 25.38 -4.38
CA LEU A 210 -7.54 24.97 -5.66
C LEU A 210 -8.93 24.38 -5.36
N GLU A 211 -9.99 25.15 -5.54
CA GLU A 211 -11.36 24.67 -5.42
C GLU A 211 -12.05 24.64 -6.78
N GLY A 212 -12.88 23.63 -7.01
CA GLY A 212 -13.77 23.56 -8.16
C GLY A 212 -13.03 23.51 -9.51
N ILE A 213 -13.16 24.56 -10.33
CA ILE A 213 -12.66 24.61 -11.71
C ILE A 213 -11.13 24.50 -11.78
N GLU A 214 -10.41 25.08 -10.84
CA GLU A 214 -8.94 25.04 -10.80
C GLU A 214 -8.42 23.61 -10.52
N ARG A 215 -9.10 22.87 -9.66
CA ARG A 215 -8.82 21.48 -9.39
C ARG A 215 -9.02 20.62 -10.65
N GLU A 216 -10.15 20.78 -11.33
CA GLU A 216 -10.43 20.04 -12.56
C GLU A 216 -9.40 20.35 -13.66
N ALA A 217 -8.95 21.60 -13.76
CA ALA A 217 -7.92 22.00 -14.69
C ALA A 217 -6.56 21.39 -14.35
N ALA A 218 -6.19 21.36 -13.07
CA ALA A 218 -4.96 20.72 -12.59
C ALA A 218 -4.96 19.20 -12.84
N ASP A 219 -6.07 18.52 -12.53
CA ASP A 219 -6.24 17.10 -12.80
C ASP A 219 -6.14 16.79 -14.31
N LYS A 220 -6.76 17.61 -15.15
CA LYS A 220 -6.66 17.48 -16.62
C LYS A 220 -5.24 17.67 -17.11
N LEU A 221 -4.53 18.68 -16.60
CA LEU A 221 -3.14 18.94 -16.96
C LEU A 221 -2.24 17.78 -16.54
N TYR A 222 -2.36 17.30 -15.33
CA TYR A 222 -1.60 16.17 -14.82
C TYR A 222 -1.80 14.90 -15.68
N LEU A 223 -3.06 14.52 -15.93
CA LEU A 223 -3.37 13.36 -16.78
C LEU A 223 -2.85 13.52 -18.21
N ARG A 224 -2.92 14.73 -18.76
CA ARG A 224 -2.34 15.04 -20.07
C ARG A 224 -0.84 14.81 -20.08
N ASN A 225 -0.13 15.35 -19.09
CA ASN A 225 1.32 15.25 -19.01
C ASN A 225 1.75 13.78 -18.77
N LEU A 226 1.05 13.07 -17.87
CA LEU A 226 1.28 11.63 -17.65
C LEU A 226 1.07 10.83 -18.93
N ARG A 227 -0.03 11.08 -19.65
CA ARG A 227 -0.28 10.40 -20.93
C ARG A 227 0.83 10.66 -21.94
N LEU A 228 1.25 11.92 -22.12
CA LEU A 228 2.34 12.26 -23.06
C LEU A 228 3.63 11.53 -22.69
N ALA A 229 3.96 11.51 -21.40
CA ALA A 229 5.14 10.80 -20.92
C ALA A 229 5.05 9.28 -21.15
N LEU A 230 3.88 8.68 -20.90
CA LEU A 230 3.65 7.25 -21.14
C LEU A 230 3.68 6.90 -22.63
N ASP A 231 3.10 7.74 -23.50
CA ASP A 231 3.13 7.55 -24.94
C ASP A 231 4.58 7.49 -25.48
N GLU A 232 5.49 8.32 -24.95
CA GLU A 232 6.91 8.34 -25.34
C GLU A 232 7.68 7.05 -25.00
N ILE A 233 7.24 6.29 -23.99
CA ILE A 233 7.91 5.06 -23.56
C ILE A 233 7.31 3.79 -24.19
N THR A 234 6.16 3.88 -24.86
CA THR A 234 5.52 2.71 -25.51
C THR A 234 6.42 2.00 -26.57
N PRO A 235 7.39 2.64 -27.23
CA PRO A 235 8.33 1.92 -28.10
C PRO A 235 9.26 0.96 -27.36
N TYR A 236 9.44 1.15 -26.05
CA TYR A 236 10.41 0.43 -25.23
C TYR A 236 9.78 -0.51 -24.22
N TYR A 237 8.54 -0.23 -23.77
CA TYR A 237 7.86 -0.94 -22.71
C TYR A 237 6.48 -1.43 -23.11
N ASN A 238 6.11 -2.60 -22.63
CA ASN A 238 4.72 -3.02 -22.47
C ASN A 238 4.19 -2.38 -21.19
N LEU A 239 3.16 -1.55 -21.30
CA LEU A 239 2.59 -0.82 -20.16
C LEU A 239 1.40 -1.59 -19.56
N TYR A 240 1.45 -1.86 -18.25
CA TYR A 240 0.39 -2.56 -17.51
C TYR A 240 -0.15 -1.66 -16.41
N LEU A 241 -1.38 -1.19 -16.59
CA LEU A 241 -2.04 -0.23 -15.71
C LEU A 241 -2.87 -1.00 -14.67
N PHE A 242 -2.35 -1.09 -13.47
CA PHE A 242 -2.99 -1.79 -12.35
C PHE A 242 -3.96 -0.91 -11.58
N SER A 243 -5.09 -1.48 -11.20
CA SER A 243 -6.00 -0.92 -10.20
C SER A 243 -5.83 -1.64 -8.88
N LEU A 244 -5.50 -0.89 -7.81
CA LEU A 244 -5.40 -1.44 -6.46
C LEU A 244 -6.68 -1.27 -5.64
N SER A 245 -7.58 -0.39 -6.07
CA SER A 245 -8.81 -0.11 -5.37
C SER A 245 -10.03 -0.29 -6.26
N TYR A 246 -11.00 -1.02 -5.75
CA TYR A 246 -12.32 -1.24 -6.34
C TYR A 246 -13.43 -0.84 -5.38
N TRP A 247 -13.13 0.03 -4.46
CA TRP A 247 -14.12 0.52 -3.52
C TRP A 247 -15.04 1.55 -4.19
N TYR A 248 -16.27 1.65 -3.68
CA TYR A 248 -17.39 2.43 -4.15
C TYR A 248 -17.06 3.84 -4.68
N ASN A 249 -16.08 4.52 -4.11
CA ASN A 249 -15.66 5.88 -4.46
C ASN A 249 -14.24 5.98 -5.05
N SER A 250 -13.57 4.86 -5.31
CA SER A 250 -12.18 4.86 -5.79
C SER A 250 -11.94 3.62 -6.64
N ILE A 251 -12.23 3.76 -7.93
CA ILE A 251 -11.94 2.72 -8.92
C ILE A 251 -10.79 3.21 -9.80
N ASP A 252 -9.58 2.81 -9.43
CA ASP A 252 -8.36 3.24 -10.13
C ASP A 252 -8.35 2.90 -11.61
N ALA A 253 -9.04 1.82 -12.02
CA ALA A 253 -9.15 1.42 -13.43
C ALA A 253 -9.70 2.55 -14.31
N TYR A 254 -10.59 3.42 -13.81
CA TYR A 254 -11.10 4.54 -14.58
C TYR A 254 -10.01 5.51 -15.05
N VAL A 255 -8.95 5.66 -14.27
CA VAL A 255 -7.80 6.48 -14.67
C VAL A 255 -7.10 5.84 -15.87
N GLY A 256 -6.89 4.52 -15.83
CA GLY A 256 -6.31 3.75 -16.93
C GLY A 256 -7.13 3.91 -18.22
N TYR A 257 -8.44 3.75 -18.14
CA TYR A 257 -9.34 3.95 -19.30
C TYR A 257 -9.30 5.38 -19.84
N ARG A 258 -9.24 6.40 -18.96
CA ARG A 258 -9.15 7.80 -19.40
C ARG A 258 -7.83 8.08 -20.12
N LEU A 259 -6.73 7.54 -19.62
CA LEU A 259 -5.41 7.66 -20.26
C LEU A 259 -5.41 6.96 -21.62
N ALA A 260 -5.84 5.71 -21.69
CA ALA A 260 -5.88 4.94 -22.91
C ALA A 260 -6.80 5.61 -23.97
N LYS A 261 -8.01 6.05 -23.58
CA LYS A 261 -8.93 6.74 -24.48
C LYS A 261 -8.37 8.04 -25.07
N ALA A 262 -7.54 8.73 -24.31
CA ALA A 262 -6.93 10.00 -24.72
C ALA A 262 -5.60 9.81 -25.50
N SER A 263 -5.04 8.58 -25.50
CA SER A 263 -3.78 8.26 -26.16
C SER A 263 -3.98 7.85 -27.62
N ASN A 264 -3.07 8.28 -28.48
CA ASN A 264 -2.94 7.77 -29.85
C ASN A 264 -2.33 6.36 -29.86
N GLN A 265 -1.78 5.91 -28.72
CA GLN A 265 -1.14 4.62 -28.52
C GLN A 265 -2.04 3.67 -27.67
N ALA A 266 -3.35 3.91 -27.65
CA ALA A 266 -4.30 3.16 -26.83
C ALA A 266 -4.14 1.62 -26.88
N PRO A 267 -3.84 0.99 -28.03
CA PRO A 267 -3.64 -0.45 -28.09
C PRO A 267 -2.41 -0.95 -27.33
N LEU A 268 -1.51 -0.04 -26.93
CA LEU A 268 -0.27 -0.38 -26.21
C LEU A 268 -0.44 -0.29 -24.68
N TYR A 269 -1.63 0.04 -24.20
CA TYR A 269 -1.96 0.12 -22.79
C TYR A 269 -2.73 -1.14 -22.37
N ASN A 270 -2.08 -2.01 -21.59
CA ASN A 270 -2.75 -3.17 -20.99
C ASN A 270 -3.43 -2.73 -19.69
N ILE A 271 -4.75 -2.72 -19.65
CA ILE A 271 -5.52 -2.29 -18.48
C ILE A 271 -5.91 -3.51 -17.65
N VAL A 272 -5.41 -3.57 -16.42
CA VAL A 272 -5.81 -4.56 -15.43
C VAL A 272 -7.10 -4.06 -14.78
N SER A 273 -8.23 -4.42 -15.39
CA SER A 273 -9.54 -3.84 -15.11
C SER A 273 -10.31 -4.50 -13.97
N HIS A 274 -9.90 -5.71 -13.57
CA HIS A 274 -10.56 -6.45 -12.51
C HIS A 274 -9.73 -6.42 -11.23
N TYR A 275 -10.41 -6.50 -10.10
CA TYR A 275 -9.73 -6.65 -8.81
C TYR A 275 -8.85 -7.90 -8.82
N MET A 276 -7.63 -7.72 -8.37
CA MET A 276 -6.64 -8.76 -8.24
C MET A 276 -6.21 -8.84 -6.78
N GLU A 277 -6.19 -10.04 -6.22
CA GLU A 277 -5.73 -10.25 -4.86
C GLU A 277 -4.23 -9.90 -4.74
N PRO A 278 -3.77 -9.38 -3.59
CA PRO A 278 -2.41 -8.89 -3.44
C PRO A 278 -1.33 -9.95 -3.61
N ASP A 279 -1.60 -11.22 -3.29
CA ASP A 279 -0.69 -12.35 -3.53
C ASP A 279 -0.45 -12.55 -5.03
N ILE A 280 -1.50 -12.43 -5.85
CA ILE A 280 -1.38 -12.50 -7.31
C ILE A 280 -0.57 -11.32 -7.81
N ILE A 281 -0.87 -10.08 -7.36
CA ILE A 281 -0.12 -8.89 -7.77
C ILE A 281 1.36 -9.06 -7.42
N MET A 282 1.69 -9.46 -6.19
CA MET A 282 3.07 -9.68 -5.76
C MET A 282 3.77 -10.78 -6.57
N ALA A 283 3.07 -11.88 -6.90
CA ALA A 283 3.61 -12.95 -7.73
C ALA A 283 3.88 -12.53 -9.19
N LEU A 284 3.21 -11.48 -9.65
CA LEU A 284 3.44 -10.89 -10.98
C LEU A 284 4.63 -9.93 -11.00
N MET A 285 4.95 -9.27 -9.87
CA MET A 285 5.98 -8.22 -9.85
C MET A 285 7.34 -8.65 -10.40
N PRO A 286 7.85 -9.86 -10.16
CA PRO A 286 9.13 -10.29 -10.73
C PRO A 286 9.22 -10.25 -12.26
N TYR A 287 8.08 -10.22 -12.96
CA TYR A 287 8.03 -10.15 -14.43
C TYR A 287 8.18 -8.74 -15.01
N PHE A 288 8.21 -7.72 -14.15
CA PHE A 288 8.36 -6.33 -14.55
C PHE A 288 9.81 -5.86 -14.42
N ASP A 289 10.24 -5.02 -15.35
CA ASP A 289 11.58 -4.42 -15.34
C ASP A 289 11.62 -3.19 -14.46
N THR A 290 10.52 -2.45 -14.41
CA THR A 290 10.35 -1.26 -13.58
C THR A 290 8.88 -1.03 -13.23
N ALA A 291 8.64 -0.18 -12.27
CA ALA A 291 7.29 0.22 -11.88
C ALA A 291 7.17 1.72 -11.64
N ILE A 292 5.94 2.22 -11.73
CA ILE A 292 5.59 3.60 -11.39
C ILE A 292 4.37 3.57 -10.50
N SER A 293 4.33 4.37 -9.45
CA SER A 293 3.17 4.36 -8.57
C SER A 293 2.76 5.73 -8.06
N MET A 294 1.46 5.96 -8.07
CA MET A 294 0.76 7.03 -7.37
C MET A 294 0.24 6.55 -6.01
N LYS A 295 0.25 5.24 -5.76
CA LYS A 295 -0.30 4.61 -4.56
C LYS A 295 0.78 4.05 -3.65
N PHE A 296 0.55 4.13 -2.34
CA PHE A 296 1.50 3.67 -1.33
C PHE A 296 1.88 2.19 -1.50
N HIS A 297 0.90 1.28 -1.55
CA HIS A 297 1.20 -0.14 -1.76
C HIS A 297 1.66 -0.47 -3.18
N GLY A 298 1.34 0.38 -4.15
CA GLY A 298 1.91 0.29 -5.49
C GLY A 298 3.40 0.66 -5.54
N LEU A 299 3.96 1.28 -4.48
CA LEU A 299 5.40 1.38 -4.26
C LEU A 299 5.94 0.12 -3.59
N ILE A 300 5.23 -0.41 -2.59
CA ILE A 300 5.68 -1.56 -1.79
C ILE A 300 5.72 -2.84 -2.63
N PHE A 301 4.67 -3.15 -3.40
CA PHE A 301 4.62 -4.41 -4.16
C PHE A 301 5.80 -4.62 -5.11
N PRO A 302 6.20 -3.64 -5.95
CA PRO A 302 7.43 -3.78 -6.74
C PRO A 302 8.68 -3.93 -5.86
N MET A 303 8.81 -3.15 -4.80
CA MET A 303 9.96 -3.25 -3.90
C MET A 303 10.08 -4.64 -3.28
N THR A 304 8.98 -5.26 -2.85
CA THR A 304 9.02 -6.63 -2.29
C THR A 304 9.54 -7.67 -3.30
N ALA A 305 9.49 -7.37 -4.58
CA ALA A 305 10.02 -8.20 -5.67
C ALA A 305 11.36 -7.67 -6.23
N HIS A 306 12.01 -6.73 -5.56
CA HIS A 306 13.25 -6.10 -6.02
C HIS A 306 13.13 -5.44 -7.40
N VAL A 307 11.95 -4.94 -7.74
CA VAL A 307 11.70 -4.19 -8.99
C VAL A 307 11.88 -2.69 -8.72
N PRO A 308 12.72 -2.00 -9.50
CA PRO A 308 12.88 -0.56 -9.38
C PRO A 308 11.54 0.18 -9.53
N VAL A 309 11.26 1.16 -8.66
CA VAL A 309 9.99 1.87 -8.68
C VAL A 309 10.15 3.37 -8.54
N MET A 310 9.38 4.13 -9.35
CA MET A 310 9.27 5.59 -9.28
C MET A 310 8.01 6.01 -8.54
N ASN A 311 8.14 6.94 -7.62
CA ASN A 311 7.00 7.55 -6.94
C ASN A 311 6.45 8.74 -7.74
N LEU A 312 5.17 8.67 -8.10
CA LEU A 312 4.38 9.79 -8.63
C LEU A 312 3.30 10.28 -7.66
N GLY A 313 3.26 9.71 -6.44
CA GLY A 313 2.25 10.05 -5.44
C GLY A 313 2.66 11.23 -4.58
N SER A 314 1.74 12.17 -4.34
CA SER A 314 1.96 13.37 -3.53
C SER A 314 1.53 13.22 -2.07
N SER A 315 0.92 12.10 -1.68
CA SER A 315 0.48 11.92 -0.29
C SER A 315 1.65 11.90 0.68
N LYS A 316 1.40 12.34 1.94
CA LYS A 316 2.43 12.33 2.99
C LYS A 316 3.11 10.95 3.11
N LYS A 317 2.31 9.88 3.17
CA LYS A 317 2.84 8.51 3.29
C LYS A 317 3.72 8.08 2.11
N ASN A 318 3.40 8.53 0.89
CA ASN A 318 4.23 8.26 -0.28
C ASN A 318 5.56 9.01 -0.19
N ARG A 319 5.55 10.27 0.22
CA ARG A 319 6.78 11.08 0.40
C ARG A 319 7.65 10.51 1.50
N ASP A 320 7.07 10.17 2.66
CA ASP A 320 7.80 9.59 3.79
C ASP A 320 8.48 8.27 3.38
N LEU A 321 7.76 7.37 2.69
CA LEU A 321 8.32 6.13 2.17
C LEU A 321 9.41 6.39 1.11
N ALA A 322 9.16 7.30 0.18
CA ALA A 322 10.12 7.63 -0.86
C ALA A 322 11.42 8.18 -0.27
N GLN A 323 11.31 9.08 0.70
CA GLN A 323 12.48 9.62 1.41
C GLN A 323 13.24 8.52 2.16
N GLN A 324 12.53 7.67 2.90
CA GLN A 324 13.10 6.59 3.69
C GLN A 324 13.84 5.56 2.82
N MET A 325 13.26 5.21 1.68
CA MET A 325 13.79 4.19 0.77
C MET A 325 14.70 4.76 -0.32
N GLY A 326 14.89 6.08 -0.37
CA GLY A 326 15.66 6.74 -1.42
C GLY A 326 15.04 6.60 -2.81
N LEU A 327 13.69 6.54 -2.90
CA LEU A 327 13.01 6.40 -4.19
C LEU A 327 13.08 7.67 -5.00
N ILE A 328 13.28 7.52 -6.30
CA ILE A 328 13.12 8.61 -7.25
C ILE A 328 11.65 9.03 -7.27
N SER A 329 11.41 10.34 -7.16
CA SER A 329 10.07 10.91 -7.10
C SER A 329 9.92 12.05 -8.09
N VAL A 330 8.75 12.12 -8.74
CA VAL A 330 8.32 13.27 -9.53
C VAL A 330 7.00 13.77 -8.94
N ASN A 331 7.00 15.01 -8.45
CA ASN A 331 5.77 15.61 -7.94
C ASN A 331 4.77 15.87 -9.07
N PRO A 332 3.46 15.75 -8.82
CA PRO A 332 2.44 16.01 -9.84
C PRO A 332 2.56 17.38 -10.51
N GLU A 333 2.93 18.41 -9.78
CA GLU A 333 3.09 19.78 -10.29
C GLU A 333 4.30 19.94 -11.22
N GLU A 334 5.30 19.07 -11.07
CA GLU A 334 6.55 19.10 -11.84
C GLU A 334 6.53 18.09 -13.01
N LEU A 335 5.44 17.33 -13.17
CA LEU A 335 5.35 16.28 -14.16
C LEU A 335 5.27 16.87 -15.58
N THR A 336 6.34 16.68 -16.33
CA THR A 336 6.43 16.87 -17.77
C THR A 336 7.02 15.59 -18.40
N THR A 337 7.00 15.49 -19.72
CA THR A 337 7.66 14.38 -20.41
C THR A 337 9.15 14.33 -20.08
N GLU A 338 9.82 15.49 -20.06
CA GLU A 338 11.26 15.59 -19.81
C GLU A 338 11.61 15.17 -18.38
N THR A 339 10.88 15.69 -17.36
CA THR A 339 11.13 15.32 -15.96
C THR A 339 10.84 13.85 -15.70
N PHE A 340 9.79 13.31 -16.32
CA PHE A 340 9.46 11.90 -16.24
C PHE A 340 10.56 11.00 -16.84
N LEU A 341 11.02 11.29 -18.07
CA LEU A 341 12.06 10.50 -18.72
C LEU A 341 13.40 10.57 -18.00
N ALA A 342 13.76 11.75 -17.48
CA ALA A 342 14.94 11.92 -16.65
C ALA A 342 14.88 11.08 -15.36
N ALA A 343 13.75 11.08 -14.68
CA ALA A 343 13.51 10.28 -13.50
C ALA A 343 13.51 8.78 -13.81
N LEU A 344 12.86 8.35 -14.89
CA LEU A 344 12.82 6.96 -15.31
C LEU A 344 14.23 6.41 -15.56
N LYS A 345 15.08 7.17 -16.24
CA LYS A 345 16.49 6.80 -16.46
C LYS A 345 17.26 6.62 -15.15
N GLN A 346 16.98 7.45 -14.13
CA GLN A 346 17.59 7.29 -12.82
C GLN A 346 17.08 6.01 -12.15
N VAL A 347 15.77 5.75 -12.18
CA VAL A 347 15.17 4.54 -11.59
C VAL A 347 15.76 3.27 -12.15
N GLU A 348 15.99 3.20 -13.48
CA GLU A 348 16.61 2.05 -14.13
C GLU A 348 18.05 1.79 -13.67
N SER A 349 18.72 2.79 -13.09
CA SER A 349 20.11 2.69 -12.60
C SER A 349 20.22 2.42 -11.09
N VAL A 350 19.11 2.40 -10.35
CA VAL A 350 19.13 2.25 -8.90
C VAL A 350 19.14 0.77 -8.50
N GLU A 351 20.09 0.40 -7.66
CA GLU A 351 20.09 -0.88 -6.96
C GLU A 351 19.55 -0.69 -5.53
N TYR A 352 18.31 -1.16 -5.27
CA TYR A 352 17.67 -1.08 -3.94
C TYR A 352 18.12 -2.17 -2.96
N SER A 353 19.14 -2.95 -3.27
CA SER A 353 19.41 -4.24 -2.63
C SER A 353 19.62 -4.18 -1.11
N THR A 354 20.35 -3.19 -0.61
CA THR A 354 20.73 -3.16 0.83
C THR A 354 19.62 -2.58 1.72
N SER A 355 19.04 -1.46 1.34
CA SER A 355 17.96 -0.82 2.13
C SER A 355 16.70 -1.68 2.18
N LEU A 356 16.35 -2.33 1.07
CA LEU A 356 15.19 -3.20 1.01
C LEU A 356 15.38 -4.47 1.83
N ALA A 357 16.53 -5.14 1.75
CA ALA A 357 16.82 -6.33 2.53
C ALA A 357 16.75 -6.05 4.04
N GLU A 358 17.28 -4.91 4.47
CA GLU A 358 17.20 -4.47 5.87
C GLU A 358 15.75 -4.16 6.27
N THR A 359 14.98 -3.49 5.42
CA THR A 359 13.56 -3.21 5.67
C THR A 359 12.74 -4.49 5.81
N GLN A 360 12.96 -5.48 4.94
CA GLN A 360 12.32 -6.79 5.02
C GLN A 360 12.71 -7.54 6.30
N ARG A 361 13.99 -7.50 6.67
CA ARG A 361 14.49 -8.10 7.91
C ARG A 361 13.82 -7.48 9.12
N LEU A 362 13.80 -6.13 9.20
CA LEU A 362 13.16 -5.40 10.30
C LEU A 362 11.67 -5.69 10.40
N ALA A 363 10.96 -5.75 9.28
CA ALA A 363 9.54 -6.09 9.25
C ALA A 363 9.29 -7.50 9.82
N LYS A 364 10.09 -8.49 9.43
CA LYS A 364 10.00 -9.86 9.96
C LYS A 364 10.34 -9.96 11.45
N GLU A 365 11.45 -9.36 11.85
CA GLU A 365 11.92 -9.41 13.25
C GLU A 365 10.97 -8.73 14.22
N ALA A 366 10.42 -7.58 13.83
CA ALA A 366 9.53 -6.85 14.71
C ALA A 366 8.21 -7.59 14.94
N ILE A 367 7.66 -8.26 13.92
CA ILE A 367 6.49 -9.10 14.08
C ILE A 367 6.84 -10.30 14.97
N HIS A 368 7.96 -10.96 14.71
CA HIS A 368 8.40 -12.07 15.54
C HIS A 368 8.56 -11.62 16.98
N THR A 369 9.18 -10.48 17.24
CA THR A 369 9.32 -9.88 18.57
C THR A 369 7.98 -9.54 19.18
N ALA A 370 7.08 -8.91 18.40
CA ALA A 370 5.73 -8.55 18.85
C ALA A 370 4.90 -9.76 19.30
N PHE A 371 5.09 -10.92 18.68
CA PHE A 371 4.27 -12.10 18.94
C PHE A 371 4.96 -13.21 19.76
N SER A 372 6.28 -13.17 19.89
CA SER A 372 7.03 -14.22 20.61
C SER A 372 7.36 -13.87 22.07
N ALA A 373 7.26 -12.60 22.47
CA ALA A 373 7.57 -12.21 23.84
C ALA A 373 6.37 -12.44 24.77
N PRO A 374 6.44 -13.42 25.70
CA PRO A 374 5.30 -13.79 26.56
C PRO A 374 4.78 -12.61 27.39
N ASN A 375 5.63 -11.66 27.73
CA ASN A 375 5.34 -10.53 28.62
C ASN A 375 4.88 -9.27 27.85
N LEU A 376 4.89 -9.29 26.53
CA LEU A 376 4.44 -8.15 25.70
C LEU A 376 2.91 -8.02 25.69
N TRP A 377 2.20 -9.08 26.06
CA TRP A 377 0.75 -9.18 26.04
C TRP A 377 0.10 -9.05 27.42
N ASP A 378 0.90 -9.04 28.49
CA ASP A 378 0.47 -8.81 29.87
C ASP A 378 0.48 -7.31 30.18
#